data_d45ab14fab64fa997c4ce0e091ea32f6
#
_entry.id   d45ab14fab64fa997c4ce0e091ea32f6
#
_cell.length_a   1.000
_cell.length_b   1.000
_cell.length_c   1.000
_cell.angle_alpha   90.00
_cell.angle_beta   90.00
_cell.angle_gamma   90.00
#
_symmetry.space_group_name_H-M   'P 1'
#
loop_
_entity.id
_entity.type
_entity.pdbx_description
1 polymer ?
#
loop_
_entity_poly.entity_id
_entity_poly.type
_entity_poly.pdbx_seq_one_letter_code
_entity_poly.pdbx_strand_id
1 'polypeptide(L)'
;MMSNTAVSGPVTEPVPDSLIAAELEAYNRAFLELELSWRWDAPTFRDLLRVAADRDFVGAYIERNQAHLLRAYEKSFLRDLVLSAKDRYQRESC
;
A
#
# COMPACT_ATOMS: atom_id res chain seq x y z
N MET A 1 -8.60 0.54 -35.29
CA MET A 1 -8.58 0.71 -34.70
C MET A 1 -8.50 0.66 -33.80
N MET A 2 -8.57 0.75 -33.93
CA MET A 2 -8.58 0.85 -33.08
C MET A 2 -8.82 0.86 -32.11
N SER A 3 -9.12 0.69 -32.23
CA SER A 3 -9.39 0.81 -31.24
C SER A 3 -9.13 0.83 -30.29
N ASN A 4 -9.08 0.92 -30.32
CA ASN A 4 -8.95 1.00 -29.27
C ASN A 4 -8.79 1.45 -28.38
N THR A 5 -8.95 1.78 -28.61
CA THR A 5 -8.88 2.30 -27.85
C THR A 5 -9.22 2.46 -26.97
N ALA A 6 -9.48 2.42 -27.25
CA ALA A 6 -10.04 2.80 -26.46
C ALA A 6 -10.06 2.54 -25.41
N VAL A 7 -9.95 2.34 -25.36
CA VAL A 7 -10.18 2.12 -24.34
C VAL A 7 -9.69 2.62 -23.38
N SER A 8 -9.45 2.86 -23.44
CA SER A 8 -9.15 3.32 -22.57
C SER A 8 -9.40 3.67 -21.60
N GLY A 9 -9.27 3.63 -21.66
CA GLY A 9 -9.70 3.96 -20.64
C GLY A 9 -9.48 4.01 -19.60
N PRO A 10 -9.50 4.16 -19.45
CA PRO A 10 -9.17 4.48 -18.34
C PRO A 10 -9.33 4.02 -17.22
N VAL A 11 -8.95 4.00 -17.11
CA VAL A 11 -9.11 4.54 -15.99
C VAL A 11 -9.95 3.83 -15.01
N THR A 12 -10.94 3.22 -15.38
CA THR A 12 -11.85 2.56 -14.50
C THR A 12 -11.53 1.11 -14.31
N GLU A 13 -10.44 0.66 -14.90
CA GLU A 13 -10.06 -0.73 -14.76
C GLU A 13 -9.55 -1.03 -13.38
N PRO A 14 -9.99 -2.11 -12.74
CA PRO A 14 -9.45 -2.47 -11.43
C PRO A 14 -8.00 -2.90 -11.54
N VAL A 15 -7.26 -2.71 -10.47
CA VAL A 15 -5.88 -3.18 -10.38
C VAL A 15 -5.88 -4.71 -10.46
N PRO A 16 -5.01 -5.32 -11.29
CA PRO A 16 -4.96 -6.78 -11.39
C PRO A 16 -4.65 -7.43 -10.06
N ASP A 17 -5.27 -8.59 -9.82
CA ASP A 17 -5.07 -9.31 -8.57
C ASP A 17 -3.62 -9.68 -8.34
N SER A 18 -2.89 -10.03 -9.40
CA SER A 18 -1.49 -10.40 -9.25
C SER A 18 -0.65 -9.22 -8.74
N LEU A 19 -0.96 -8.03 -9.22
CA LEU A 19 -0.25 -6.84 -8.77
C LEU A 19 -0.60 -6.51 -7.33
N ILE A 20 -1.87 -6.65 -6.98
CA ILE A 20 -2.29 -6.42 -5.60
C ILE A 20 -1.59 -7.41 -4.68
N ALA A 21 -1.51 -8.67 -5.05
CA ALA A 21 -0.87 -9.69 -4.22
C ALA A 21 0.60 -9.38 -4.00
N ALA A 22 1.29 -8.94 -5.05
CA ALA A 22 2.72 -8.63 -4.94
C ALA A 22 2.96 -7.43 -4.02
N GLU A 23 2.15 -6.38 -4.17
CA GLU A 23 2.29 -5.20 -3.34
C GLU A 23 1.92 -5.50 -1.89
N LEU A 24 0.86 -6.27 -1.70
CA LEU A 24 0.39 -6.64 -0.38
C LEU A 24 1.45 -7.44 0.37
N GLU A 25 2.09 -8.38 -0.32
CA GLU A 25 3.15 -9.15 0.29
C GLU A 25 4.32 -8.25 0.70
N ALA A 26 4.69 -7.31 -0.15
CA ALA A 26 5.80 -6.41 0.15
C ALA A 26 5.50 -5.55 1.38
N TYR A 27 4.28 -5.05 1.49
CA TYR A 27 3.90 -4.28 2.68
C TYR A 27 3.95 -5.14 3.93
N ASN A 28 3.40 -6.35 3.87
CA ASN A 28 3.36 -7.22 5.04
C ASN A 28 4.77 -7.65 5.46
N ARG A 29 5.67 -7.84 4.50
CA ARG A 29 7.06 -8.14 4.83
C ARG A 29 7.75 -6.95 5.49
N ALA A 30 7.43 -5.74 5.04
CA ALA A 30 7.98 -4.54 5.68
C ALA A 30 7.50 -4.44 7.13
N PHE A 31 6.23 -4.74 7.38
CA PHE A 31 5.69 -4.71 8.73
C PHE A 31 6.42 -5.72 9.63
N LEU A 32 6.67 -6.92 9.11
CA LEU A 32 7.41 -7.93 9.87
C LEU A 32 8.83 -7.47 10.17
N GLU A 33 9.51 -6.90 9.20
CA GLU A 33 10.88 -6.46 9.40
C GLU A 33 10.96 -5.37 10.46
N LEU A 34 9.97 -4.49 10.51
CA LEU A 34 9.94 -3.40 11.48
C LEU A 34 9.31 -3.82 12.80
N GLU A 35 8.95 -5.09 12.92
CA GLU A 35 8.33 -5.65 14.12
C GLU A 35 7.02 -4.97 14.48
N LEU A 36 6.29 -4.54 13.44
CA LEU A 36 4.95 -4.02 13.63
C LEU A 36 3.97 -5.19 13.62
N SER A 37 2.95 -5.10 14.46
CA SER A 37 1.96 -6.15 14.53
C SER A 37 0.89 -6.03 13.44
N TRP A 38 1.10 -5.14 12.49
CA TRP A 38 0.15 -4.89 11.42
C TRP A 38 0.19 -6.01 10.39
N ARG A 39 -0.95 -6.28 9.81
CA ARG A 39 -1.07 -7.20 8.70
C ARG A 39 -2.25 -6.76 7.84
N TRP A 40 -2.00 -6.59 6.56
CA TRP A 40 -3.05 -6.21 5.63
C TRP A 40 -3.48 -7.43 4.84
N ASP A 41 -4.78 -7.59 4.67
CA ASP A 41 -5.33 -8.59 3.75
C ASP A 41 -5.79 -7.88 2.48
N ALA A 42 -6.24 -8.67 1.49
CA ALA A 42 -6.63 -8.09 0.21
C ALA A 42 -7.77 -7.09 0.33
N PRO A 43 -8.84 -7.39 1.09
CA PRO A 43 -9.91 -6.39 1.25
C PRO A 43 -9.43 -5.09 1.86
N THR A 44 -8.56 -5.16 2.86
CA THR A 44 -8.02 -3.97 3.50
C THR A 44 -7.22 -3.14 2.51
N PHE A 45 -6.36 -3.79 1.72
CA PHE A 45 -5.54 -3.07 0.75
C PHE A 45 -6.40 -2.45 -0.33
N ARG A 46 -7.41 -3.16 -0.82
CA ARG A 46 -8.32 -2.62 -1.82
C ARG A 46 -9.05 -1.40 -1.30
N ASP A 47 -9.43 -1.43 -0.03
CA ASP A 47 -10.08 -0.29 0.58
C ASP A 47 -9.13 0.91 0.65
N LEU A 48 -7.88 0.67 1.00
CA LEU A 48 -6.88 1.75 1.04
C LEU A 48 -6.64 2.34 -0.35
N LEU A 49 -6.63 1.50 -1.38
CA LEU A 49 -6.49 1.98 -2.74
C LEU A 49 -7.63 2.94 -3.10
N ARG A 50 -8.81 2.68 -2.57
CA ARG A 50 -9.98 3.47 -2.88
C ARG A 50 -9.99 4.80 -2.13
N VAL A 51 -9.54 4.81 -0.87
CA VAL A 51 -9.68 5.99 -0.03
C VAL A 51 -8.44 6.88 0.01
N ALA A 52 -7.27 6.35 -0.31
CA ALA A 52 -6.03 7.12 -0.24
C ALA A 52 -5.77 7.81 -1.58
N ALA A 53 -6.42 8.94 -1.79
CA ALA A 53 -6.33 9.68 -3.05
C ALA A 53 -4.90 10.13 -3.35
N ASP A 54 -4.11 10.37 -2.30
CA ASP A 54 -2.72 10.79 -2.46
C ASP A 54 -1.75 9.61 -2.50
N ARG A 55 -2.28 8.38 -2.55
CA ARG A 55 -1.49 7.16 -2.59
C ARG A 55 -0.70 6.90 -1.31
N ASP A 56 -0.99 7.61 -0.24
CA ASP A 56 -0.35 7.37 1.04
C ASP A 56 -1.15 6.30 1.79
N PHE A 57 -0.96 5.06 1.37
CA PHE A 57 -1.71 3.94 1.94
C PHE A 57 -1.35 3.70 3.39
N VAL A 58 -0.08 3.84 3.73
CA VAL A 58 0.38 3.64 5.10
C VAL A 58 -0.22 4.71 6.00
N GLY A 59 -0.17 5.97 5.56
CA GLY A 59 -0.74 7.06 6.35
C GLY A 59 -2.24 6.88 6.56
N ALA A 60 -2.95 6.48 5.51
CA ALA A 60 -4.39 6.25 5.61
C ALA A 60 -4.69 5.13 6.60
N TYR A 61 -3.91 4.05 6.55
CA TYR A 61 -4.11 2.94 7.47
C TYR A 61 -3.87 3.37 8.92
N ILE A 62 -2.81 4.14 9.14
CA ILE A 62 -2.49 4.60 10.49
C ILE A 62 -3.61 5.47 11.03
N GLU A 63 -4.10 6.39 10.22
CA GLU A 63 -5.18 7.27 10.66
C GLU A 63 -6.45 6.51 11.01
N ARG A 64 -6.73 5.44 10.29
CA ARG A 64 -7.97 4.70 10.48
C ARG A 64 -7.88 3.60 11.55
N ASN A 65 -6.71 3.00 11.69
CA ASN A 65 -6.59 1.80 12.54
C ASN A 65 -5.53 1.90 13.61
N GLN A 66 -4.59 2.82 13.48
CA GLN A 66 -3.47 2.94 14.42
C GLN A 66 -3.26 4.38 14.84
N ALA A 67 -4.35 5.12 14.97
CA ALA A 67 -4.28 6.56 15.26
C ALA A 67 -3.52 6.87 16.54
N HIS A 68 -3.49 5.94 17.49
CA HIS A 68 -2.79 6.14 18.75
C HIS A 68 -1.28 6.35 18.54
N LEU A 69 -0.72 5.82 17.46
CA LEU A 69 0.70 6.00 17.19
C LEU A 69 1.03 7.43 16.83
N LEU A 70 0.06 8.19 16.35
CA LEU A 70 0.29 9.58 15.96
C LEU A 70 0.52 10.49 17.14
N ARG A 71 0.32 10.01 18.36
CA ARG A 71 0.66 10.76 19.56
C ARG A 71 2.17 10.78 19.81
N ALA A 72 2.88 9.77 19.31
CA ALA A 72 4.31 9.62 19.55
C ALA A 72 5.14 9.84 18.29
N TYR A 73 4.55 9.61 17.11
CA TYR A 73 5.28 9.65 15.86
C TYR A 73 4.52 10.43 14.82
N GLU A 74 5.25 11.08 13.92
CA GLU A 74 4.62 11.73 12.79
C GLU A 74 4.23 10.68 11.74
N LYS A 75 3.11 10.94 11.07
CA LYS A 75 2.62 10.02 10.04
C LYS A 75 3.65 9.83 8.93
N SER A 76 4.29 10.91 8.50
CA SER A 76 5.29 10.83 7.43
C SER A 76 6.49 10.00 7.86
N PHE A 77 6.88 10.08 9.13
CA PHE A 77 7.99 9.29 9.65
C PHE A 77 7.67 7.79 9.55
N LEU A 78 6.49 7.41 10.01
CA LEU A 78 6.07 6.00 9.97
C LEU A 78 5.92 5.51 8.54
N ARG A 79 5.35 6.35 7.67
CA ARG A 79 5.22 6.01 6.27
C ARG A 79 6.59 5.74 5.64
N ASP A 80 7.55 6.62 5.91
CA ASP A 80 8.87 6.49 5.30
C ASP A 80 9.59 5.24 5.78
N LEU A 81 9.43 4.87 7.06
CA LEU A 81 9.99 3.63 7.56
C LEU A 81 9.45 2.42 6.80
N VAL A 82 8.14 2.37 6.63
CA VAL A 82 7.51 1.25 5.95
C VAL A 82 7.92 1.21 4.49
N LEU A 83 7.90 2.36 3.82
CA LEU A 83 8.25 2.39 2.40
C LEU A 83 9.71 2.02 2.17
N SER A 84 10.60 2.41 3.06
CA SER A 84 12.01 2.04 2.95
C SER A 84 12.19 0.53 3.09
N ALA A 85 11.51 -0.08 4.06
CA ALA A 85 11.61 -1.52 4.26
C ALA A 85 10.99 -2.28 3.08
N LYS A 86 9.85 -1.78 2.59
CA LYS A 86 9.19 -2.37 1.44
C LYS A 86 10.08 -2.33 0.21
N ASP A 87 10.69 -1.18 -0.04
CA ASP A 87 11.56 -1.00 -1.20
C ASP A 87 12.76 -1.94 -1.12
N ARG A 88 13.34 -2.08 0.07
CA ARG A 88 14.47 -2.96 0.28
C ARG A 88 14.09 -4.41 -0.01
N TYR A 89 12.93 -4.83 0.47
CA TYR A 89 12.45 -6.18 0.21
C TYR A 89 12.24 -6.41 -1.28
N GLN A 90 11.63 -5.46 -1.96
CA GLN A 90 11.35 -5.62 -3.39
C GLN A 90 12.62 -5.68 -4.21
N ARG A 91 13.64 -4.92 -3.83
CA ARG A 91 14.91 -4.96 -4.54
C ARG A 91 15.64 -6.27 -4.32
N GLU A 92 15.54 -6.82 -3.10
CA GLU A 92 16.21 -8.07 -2.79
C GLU A 92 15.51 -9.26 -3.43
N SER A 93 14.22 -9.13 -3.73
CA SER A 93 13.44 -10.21 -4.31
C SER A 93 13.59 -10.32 -5.83
N CYS A 94 14.16 -9.33 -6.46
CA CYS A 94 14.33 -9.34 -7.92
C CYS A 94 15.59 -10.08 -8.36
#